data_8bddee5f562d1730e954ed511be3e84c
#
_entry.id   8bddee5f562d1730e954ed511be3e84c
#
_cell.length_a   1.000
_cell.length_b   1.000
_cell.length_c   1.000
_cell.angle_alpha   90.00
_cell.angle_beta   90.00
_cell.angle_gamma   90.00
#
_symmetry.space_group_name_H-M   'P 1'
#
loop_
_entity.id
_entity.type
_entity.pdbx_description
1 polymer ?
#
loop_
_entity_poly.entity_id
_entity_poly.type
_entity_poly.pdbx_seq_one_letter_code
_entity_poly.pdbx_strand_id
1 'polypeptide(L)'
;SRLADTVRRGRPATPIDEDPAAFYVPLVEGTFTTMLRAATRVDLKVRYSRLVAPRVLDLGAGGAPWSIAVLKICPEATAVVNDLSEVLNVARRTTAEHDVAGRCEFRPGDFHDVDLEAEHFDLVILGHVCRTEGEAGARHLIERAFAALKPEGRVLLADYFVDTQRKSNPHAVLMGMTMMTSTVNGFPISNEAATTWLRTAGFEAIRLVEPIGFQFVYVATKPGVPPVQGTGGTV
;
A
#
# COMPACT_ATOMS: atom_id res chain seq x y z
N SER A 1 15.81 -2.06 28.05
CA SER A 1 15.54 -2.51 26.65
C SER A 1 14.87 -1.36 25.91
N ARG A 2 15.04 -1.26 24.60
CA ARG A 2 14.44 -0.18 23.79
C ARG A 2 12.94 0.00 24.07
N LEU A 3 12.19 -1.09 24.20
CA LEU A 3 10.75 -1.02 24.53
C LEU A 3 10.48 -0.35 25.88
N ALA A 4 11.20 -0.74 26.93
CA ALA A 4 11.00 -0.14 28.25
C ALA A 4 11.35 1.36 28.27
N ASP A 5 12.36 1.76 27.52
CA ASP A 5 12.76 3.16 27.40
C ASP A 5 11.74 3.97 26.57
N THR A 6 11.23 3.39 25.49
CA THR A 6 10.13 3.98 24.71
C THR A 6 8.88 4.19 25.56
N VAL A 7 8.47 3.17 26.32
CA VAL A 7 7.28 3.27 27.21
C VAL A 7 7.46 4.39 28.23
N ARG A 8 8.66 4.51 28.86
CA ARG A 8 8.91 5.58 29.82
C ARG A 8 8.96 6.96 29.22
N ARG A 9 9.44 7.10 27.97
CA ARG A 9 9.61 8.40 27.29
C ARG A 9 8.38 8.80 26.47
N GLY A 10 7.50 7.86 26.18
CA GLY A 10 6.38 8.06 25.28
C GLY A 10 6.77 8.22 23.80
N ARG A 11 8.05 7.96 23.44
CA ARG A 11 8.57 8.06 22.07
C ARG A 11 9.81 7.19 21.88
N PRO A 12 10.15 6.76 20.64
CA PRO A 12 11.37 6.06 20.32
C PRO A 12 12.63 6.87 20.71
N ALA A 13 13.71 6.19 21.06
CA ALA A 13 15.00 6.84 21.33
C ALA A 13 15.68 7.33 20.04
N THR A 14 15.51 6.58 18.94
CA THR A 14 16.00 6.89 17.59
C THR A 14 14.89 6.50 16.63
N PRO A 15 14.00 7.44 16.26
CA PRO A 15 12.96 7.17 15.27
C PRO A 15 13.55 6.87 13.89
N ILE A 16 12.86 6.03 13.12
CA ILE A 16 13.18 5.76 11.70
C ILE A 16 13.13 7.07 10.89
N ASP A 17 12.25 7.96 11.27
CA ASP A 17 12.01 9.24 10.62
C ASP A 17 13.25 10.15 10.60
N GLU A 18 14.29 9.89 11.44
CA GLU A 18 15.55 10.65 11.44
C GLU A 18 16.48 10.25 10.30
N ASP A 19 16.47 8.98 9.88
CA ASP A 19 17.20 8.46 8.70
C ASP A 19 16.41 7.30 8.09
N PRO A 20 15.34 7.60 7.34
CA PRO A 20 14.48 6.58 6.76
C PRO A 20 15.22 5.63 5.82
N ALA A 21 16.14 6.14 5.00
CA ALA A 21 16.86 5.34 4.02
C ALA A 21 17.74 4.26 4.67
N ALA A 22 18.47 4.61 5.73
CA ALA A 22 19.31 3.66 6.47
C ALA A 22 18.52 2.51 7.09
N PHE A 23 17.24 2.74 7.39
CA PHE A 23 16.34 1.72 7.91
C PHE A 23 15.66 0.93 6.78
N TYR A 24 15.06 1.62 5.81
CA TYR A 24 14.22 0.98 4.81
C TYR A 24 15.01 0.18 3.77
N VAL A 25 16.19 0.63 3.33
CA VAL A 25 16.99 -0.11 2.33
C VAL A 25 17.25 -1.55 2.75
N PRO A 26 17.86 -1.85 3.91
CA PRO A 26 18.08 -3.24 4.32
C PRO A 26 16.77 -3.99 4.64
N LEU A 27 15.74 -3.30 5.11
CA LEU A 27 14.43 -3.91 5.39
C LEU A 27 13.78 -4.44 4.11
N VAL A 28 13.72 -3.62 3.06
CA VAL A 28 13.06 -3.98 1.80
C VAL A 28 13.83 -5.08 1.07
N GLU A 29 15.16 -5.09 1.15
CA GLU A 29 15.99 -6.20 0.65
C GLU A 29 15.69 -7.51 1.39
N GLY A 30 15.69 -7.47 2.71
CA GLY A 30 15.47 -8.66 3.55
C GLY A 30 14.05 -9.23 3.46
N THR A 31 13.05 -8.40 3.19
CA THR A 31 11.64 -8.82 3.12
C THR A 31 11.12 -9.08 1.71
N PHE A 32 11.87 -8.71 0.67
CA PHE A 32 11.45 -8.73 -0.73
C PHE A 32 10.81 -10.07 -1.14
N THR A 33 11.50 -11.18 -0.94
CA THR A 33 11.02 -12.52 -1.37
C THR A 33 9.69 -12.89 -0.70
N THR A 34 9.55 -12.55 0.60
CA THR A 34 8.32 -12.83 1.34
C THR A 34 7.16 -11.98 0.81
N MET A 35 7.41 -10.70 0.54
CA MET A 35 6.42 -9.78 -0.01
C MET A 35 6.01 -10.17 -1.43
N LEU A 36 6.96 -10.50 -2.30
CA LEU A 36 6.68 -10.95 -3.66
C LEU A 36 5.83 -12.22 -3.68
N ARG A 37 6.15 -13.17 -2.79
CA ARG A 37 5.36 -14.41 -2.66
C ARG A 37 3.92 -14.13 -2.22
N ALA A 38 3.72 -13.19 -1.32
CA ALA A 38 2.38 -12.78 -0.89
C ALA A 38 1.64 -12.06 -2.03
N ALA A 39 2.27 -11.09 -2.67
CA ALA A 39 1.71 -10.33 -3.78
C ALA A 39 1.27 -11.24 -4.96
N THR A 40 2.09 -12.23 -5.31
CA THR A 40 1.75 -13.20 -6.37
C THR A 40 0.53 -14.06 -5.99
N ARG A 41 0.41 -14.45 -4.72
CA ARG A 41 -0.72 -15.27 -4.26
C ARG A 41 -2.03 -14.48 -4.16
N VAL A 42 -1.96 -13.17 -3.97
CA VAL A 42 -3.13 -12.30 -3.91
C VAL A 42 -3.90 -12.32 -5.23
N ASP A 43 -3.26 -12.50 -6.39
CA ASP A 43 -3.95 -12.58 -7.67
C ASP A 43 -5.04 -13.66 -7.71
N LEU A 44 -4.83 -14.79 -7.09
CA LEU A 44 -5.83 -15.87 -7.00
C LEU A 44 -7.16 -15.37 -6.40
N LYS A 45 -7.13 -14.32 -5.60
CA LYS A 45 -8.28 -13.73 -4.89
C LYS A 45 -8.73 -12.40 -5.50
N VAL A 46 -7.80 -11.57 -5.95
CA VAL A 46 -8.05 -10.20 -6.46
C VAL A 46 -8.23 -10.18 -7.97
N ARG A 47 -7.60 -11.14 -8.67
CA ARG A 47 -7.70 -11.31 -10.11
C ARG A 47 -7.21 -10.09 -10.90
N TYR A 48 -5.95 -9.70 -10.69
CA TYR A 48 -5.26 -8.69 -11.53
C TYR A 48 -5.30 -9.10 -13.00
N SER A 49 -5.19 -10.41 -13.26
CA SER A 49 -5.26 -11.02 -14.59
C SER A 49 -6.52 -10.69 -15.39
N ARG A 50 -7.54 -10.11 -14.75
CA ARG A 50 -8.75 -9.63 -15.42
C ARG A 50 -8.69 -8.15 -15.80
N LEU A 51 -7.68 -7.42 -15.35
CA LEU A 51 -7.46 -6.04 -15.75
C LEU A 51 -6.82 -6.04 -17.15
N VAL A 52 -7.30 -5.16 -18.01
CA VAL A 52 -6.78 -4.99 -19.37
C VAL A 52 -5.79 -3.85 -19.36
N ALA A 53 -4.52 -4.13 -19.67
CA ALA A 53 -3.43 -3.16 -19.73
C ALA A 53 -3.42 -2.13 -18.55
N PRO A 54 -3.50 -2.59 -17.28
CA PRO A 54 -3.69 -1.67 -16.17
C PRO A 54 -2.48 -0.77 -15.95
N ARG A 55 -2.73 0.51 -15.67
CA ARG A 55 -1.74 1.43 -15.13
C ARG A 55 -1.78 1.37 -13.61
N VAL A 56 -0.67 0.96 -13.01
CA VAL A 56 -0.53 0.73 -11.57
C VAL A 56 0.24 1.89 -10.94
N LEU A 57 -0.16 2.31 -9.76
CA LEU A 57 0.61 3.18 -8.87
C LEU A 57 0.95 2.40 -7.60
N ASP A 58 2.22 2.34 -7.25
CA ASP A 58 2.72 1.68 -6.04
C ASP A 58 3.39 2.74 -5.17
N LEU A 59 2.73 3.16 -4.09
CA LEU A 59 3.19 4.19 -3.17
C LEU A 59 3.96 3.57 -2.00
N GLY A 60 5.20 4.01 -1.79
CA GLY A 60 6.10 3.39 -0.83
C GLY A 60 6.43 1.97 -1.24
N ALA A 61 6.79 1.79 -2.50
CA ALA A 61 6.89 0.47 -3.16
C ALA A 61 8.00 -0.43 -2.62
N GLY A 62 8.97 0.11 -1.87
CA GLY A 62 10.12 -0.65 -1.40
C GLY A 62 10.92 -1.24 -2.56
N GLY A 63 11.14 -2.55 -2.54
CA GLY A 63 11.73 -3.30 -3.65
C GLY A 63 10.73 -3.61 -4.79
N ALA A 64 9.58 -2.98 -4.84
CA ALA A 64 8.50 -3.15 -5.81
C ALA A 64 7.90 -4.57 -5.92
N PRO A 65 7.80 -5.37 -4.85
CA PRO A 65 7.31 -6.74 -4.96
C PRO A 65 5.86 -6.82 -5.45
N TRP A 66 5.02 -5.87 -5.07
CA TRP A 66 3.62 -5.80 -5.48
C TRP A 66 3.48 -5.42 -6.95
N SER A 67 4.22 -4.41 -7.40
CA SER A 67 4.28 -4.03 -8.81
C SER A 67 4.80 -5.18 -9.68
N ILE A 68 5.89 -5.85 -9.29
CA ILE A 68 6.44 -7.00 -10.01
C ILE A 68 5.39 -8.10 -10.15
N ALA A 69 4.65 -8.41 -9.10
CA ALA A 69 3.61 -9.44 -9.15
C ALA A 69 2.53 -9.10 -10.19
N VAL A 70 2.04 -7.87 -10.20
CA VAL A 70 1.04 -7.42 -11.19
C VAL A 70 1.60 -7.44 -12.61
N LEU A 71 2.80 -6.89 -12.82
CA LEU A 71 3.45 -6.82 -14.12
C LEU A 71 3.76 -8.20 -14.72
N LYS A 72 4.06 -9.18 -13.89
CA LYS A 72 4.25 -10.58 -14.33
C LYS A 72 2.95 -11.27 -14.74
N ILE A 73 1.86 -10.95 -14.06
CA ILE A 73 0.54 -11.54 -14.31
C ILE A 73 -0.17 -10.85 -15.49
N CYS A 74 0.04 -9.54 -15.66
CA CYS A 74 -0.55 -8.72 -16.71
C CYS A 74 0.57 -8.22 -17.63
N PRO A 75 0.84 -8.87 -18.77
CA PRO A 75 1.94 -8.50 -19.67
C PRO A 75 1.88 -7.06 -20.20
N GLU A 76 0.69 -6.53 -20.41
CA GLU A 76 0.45 -5.18 -20.91
C GLU A 76 0.40 -4.11 -19.80
N ALA A 77 0.53 -4.49 -18.53
CA ALA A 77 0.51 -3.56 -17.42
C ALA A 77 1.77 -2.68 -17.39
N THR A 78 1.60 -1.44 -16.93
CA THR A 78 2.69 -0.51 -16.59
C THR A 78 2.57 -0.08 -15.14
N ALA A 79 3.66 0.31 -14.50
CA ALA A 79 3.67 0.74 -13.11
C ALA A 79 4.44 2.04 -12.92
N VAL A 80 3.88 2.95 -12.11
CA VAL A 80 4.60 4.04 -11.47
C VAL A 80 4.98 3.56 -10.08
N VAL A 81 6.28 3.50 -9.81
CA VAL A 81 6.89 2.98 -8.59
C VAL A 81 7.46 4.17 -7.83
N ASN A 82 6.81 4.54 -6.72
CA ASN A 82 7.23 5.67 -5.90
C ASN A 82 7.83 5.20 -4.58
N ASP A 83 8.96 5.77 -4.21
CA ASP A 83 9.61 5.64 -2.91
C ASP A 83 10.73 6.68 -2.77
N LEU A 84 11.43 6.68 -1.64
CA LEU A 84 12.65 7.46 -1.46
C LEU A 84 13.72 7.06 -2.48
N SER A 85 14.54 8.01 -2.91
CA SER A 85 15.55 7.80 -3.97
C SER A 85 16.47 6.59 -3.72
N GLU A 86 16.90 6.41 -2.48
CA GLU A 86 17.78 5.32 -2.06
C GLU A 86 17.07 3.97 -2.11
N VAL A 87 15.80 3.93 -1.71
CA VAL A 87 14.95 2.73 -1.74
C VAL A 87 14.64 2.35 -3.19
N LEU A 88 14.43 3.33 -4.07
CA LEU A 88 14.21 3.08 -5.51
C LEU A 88 15.40 2.40 -6.19
N ASN A 89 16.63 2.50 -5.66
CA ASN A 89 17.76 1.73 -6.19
C ASN A 89 17.54 0.22 -6.01
N VAL A 90 16.89 -0.20 -4.91
CA VAL A 90 16.48 -1.59 -4.71
C VAL A 90 15.40 -1.96 -5.72
N ALA A 91 14.36 -1.12 -5.88
CA ALA A 91 13.28 -1.37 -6.84
C ALA A 91 13.80 -1.50 -8.29
N ARG A 92 14.76 -0.65 -8.70
CA ARG A 92 15.38 -0.74 -10.04
C ARG A 92 16.08 -2.09 -10.25
N ARG A 93 16.83 -2.55 -9.25
CA ARG A 93 17.52 -3.84 -9.30
C ARG A 93 16.53 -5.00 -9.36
N THR A 94 15.58 -5.05 -8.46
CA THR A 94 14.61 -6.15 -8.38
C THR A 94 13.70 -6.24 -9.59
N THR A 95 13.25 -5.10 -10.14
CA THR A 95 12.45 -5.08 -11.36
C THR A 95 13.24 -5.53 -12.58
N ALA A 96 14.55 -5.23 -12.66
CA ALA A 96 15.45 -5.72 -13.70
C ALA A 96 15.69 -7.23 -13.56
N GLU A 97 15.94 -7.75 -12.36
CA GLU A 97 16.08 -9.19 -12.06
C GLU A 97 14.83 -9.99 -12.43
N HIS A 98 13.68 -9.34 -12.47
CA HIS A 98 12.39 -9.94 -12.82
C HIS A 98 11.91 -9.61 -14.26
N ASP A 99 12.72 -8.97 -15.10
CA ASP A 99 12.44 -8.65 -16.52
C ASP A 99 11.22 -7.72 -16.70
N VAL A 100 10.95 -6.83 -15.75
CA VAL A 100 9.81 -5.90 -15.81
C VAL A 100 10.21 -4.42 -15.74
N ALA A 101 11.49 -4.10 -15.61
CA ALA A 101 11.99 -2.72 -15.44
C ALA A 101 11.57 -1.79 -16.60
N GLY A 102 11.51 -2.30 -17.83
CA GLY A 102 11.08 -1.53 -19.01
C GLY A 102 9.60 -1.08 -18.99
N ARG A 103 8.82 -1.58 -18.03
CA ARG A 103 7.42 -1.21 -17.82
C ARG A 103 7.20 -0.44 -16.52
N CYS A 104 8.28 -0.01 -15.86
CA CYS A 104 8.27 0.76 -14.61
C CYS A 104 8.76 2.18 -14.84
N GLU A 105 7.99 3.16 -14.43
CA GLU A 105 8.40 4.54 -14.21
C GLU A 105 8.76 4.69 -12.73
N PHE A 106 10.00 5.13 -12.43
CA PHE A 106 10.44 5.32 -11.06
C PHE A 106 10.33 6.78 -10.66
N ARG A 107 9.49 7.07 -9.68
CA ARG A 107 9.18 8.42 -9.23
C ARG A 107 9.72 8.62 -7.81
N PRO A 108 10.89 9.27 -7.63
CA PRO A 108 11.46 9.53 -6.31
C PRO A 108 10.67 10.61 -5.58
N GLY A 109 10.53 10.45 -4.27
CA GLY A 109 9.92 11.44 -3.39
C GLY A 109 9.07 10.80 -2.30
N ASP A 110 8.72 11.63 -1.33
CA ASP A 110 7.78 11.27 -0.29
C ASP A 110 6.40 11.01 -0.90
N PHE A 111 5.78 9.89 -0.55
CA PHE A 111 4.44 9.54 -1.04
C PHE A 111 3.34 10.50 -0.53
N HIS A 112 3.63 11.34 0.45
CA HIS A 112 2.71 12.41 0.87
C HIS A 112 2.73 13.62 -0.05
N ASP A 113 3.88 13.92 -0.66
CA ASP A 113 4.12 15.16 -1.40
C ASP A 113 4.28 14.94 -2.92
N VAL A 114 4.64 13.71 -3.34
CA VAL A 114 4.83 13.42 -4.76
C VAL A 114 3.58 13.76 -5.57
N ASP A 115 3.77 14.42 -6.73
CA ASP A 115 2.66 14.75 -7.61
C ASP A 115 2.05 13.47 -8.22
N LEU A 116 0.73 13.34 -8.07
CA LEU A 116 -0.06 12.22 -8.57
C LEU A 116 -1.13 12.75 -9.51
N GLU A 117 -1.15 12.20 -10.72
CA GLU A 117 -2.18 12.54 -11.69
C GLU A 117 -3.54 12.03 -11.19
N ALA A 118 -4.54 12.91 -11.16
CA ALA A 118 -5.90 12.53 -10.78
C ALA A 118 -6.54 11.61 -11.85
N GLU A 119 -7.30 10.63 -11.40
CA GLU A 119 -8.06 9.70 -12.24
C GLU A 119 -7.24 9.03 -13.36
N HIS A 120 -6.01 8.65 -13.02
CA HIS A 120 -5.04 8.16 -14.00
C HIS A 120 -4.72 6.67 -13.88
N PHE A 121 -4.95 6.07 -12.71
CA PHE A 121 -4.54 4.70 -12.41
C PHE A 121 -5.75 3.75 -12.30
N ASP A 122 -5.55 2.53 -12.77
CA ASP A 122 -6.54 1.45 -12.68
C ASP A 122 -6.40 0.68 -11.35
N LEU A 123 -5.18 0.69 -10.79
CA LEU A 123 -4.85 0.07 -9.51
C LEU A 123 -3.88 0.96 -8.73
N VAL A 124 -4.19 1.23 -7.47
CA VAL A 124 -3.25 1.84 -6.52
C VAL A 124 -2.92 0.84 -5.42
N ILE A 125 -1.64 0.70 -5.11
CA ILE A 125 -1.12 -0.21 -4.10
C ILE A 125 -0.56 0.62 -2.93
N LEU A 126 -1.02 0.30 -1.72
CA LEU A 126 -0.51 0.77 -0.45
C LEU A 126 0.02 -0.45 0.32
N GLY A 127 1.27 -0.82 0.03
CA GLY A 127 1.87 -2.05 0.51
C GLY A 127 2.70 -1.83 1.77
N HIS A 128 2.13 -2.02 2.96
CA HIS A 128 2.83 -1.92 4.26
C HIS A 128 3.31 -0.51 4.63
N VAL A 129 2.68 0.52 4.12
CA VAL A 129 3.03 1.93 4.37
C VAL A 129 2.16 2.58 5.45
N CYS A 130 0.87 2.25 5.51
CA CYS A 130 -0.08 2.95 6.39
C CYS A 130 0.24 2.83 7.89
N ARG A 131 0.82 1.71 8.33
CA ARG A 131 1.14 1.49 9.75
C ARG A 131 2.24 2.40 10.30
N THR A 132 3.08 2.99 9.44
CA THR A 132 4.17 3.88 9.85
C THR A 132 3.73 5.33 10.03
N GLU A 133 2.63 5.72 9.36
CA GLU A 133 2.23 7.11 9.15
C GLU A 133 1.32 7.70 10.23
N GLY A 134 0.89 6.89 11.19
CA GLY A 134 -0.17 7.30 12.10
C GLY A 134 -1.54 7.35 11.43
N GLU A 135 -2.59 7.61 12.21
CA GLU A 135 -3.96 7.61 11.69
C GLU A 135 -4.17 8.70 10.62
N ALA A 136 -3.69 9.91 10.89
CA ALA A 136 -3.87 11.03 9.97
C ALA A 136 -3.14 10.82 8.64
N GLY A 137 -1.89 10.37 8.69
CA GLY A 137 -1.09 10.08 7.49
C GLY A 137 -1.66 8.90 6.69
N ALA A 138 -2.08 7.83 7.35
CA ALA A 138 -2.71 6.69 6.69
C ALA A 138 -4.01 7.08 5.97
N ARG A 139 -4.86 7.88 6.60
CA ARG A 139 -6.09 8.40 5.98
C ARG A 139 -5.78 9.28 4.79
N HIS A 140 -4.83 10.18 4.91
CA HIS A 140 -4.38 11.03 3.81
C HIS A 140 -3.87 10.22 2.62
N LEU A 141 -3.07 9.17 2.84
CA LEU A 141 -2.63 8.28 1.77
C LEU A 141 -3.80 7.56 1.06
N ILE A 142 -4.81 7.12 1.81
CA ILE A 142 -6.00 6.49 1.25
C ILE A 142 -6.79 7.51 0.41
N GLU A 143 -6.91 8.75 0.84
CA GLU A 143 -7.56 9.84 0.09
C GLU A 143 -6.79 10.17 -1.19
N ARG A 144 -5.45 10.22 -1.13
CA ARG A 144 -4.59 10.40 -2.30
C ARG A 144 -4.76 9.25 -3.31
N ALA A 145 -4.79 8.02 -2.81
CA ALA A 145 -5.05 6.83 -3.64
C ALA A 145 -6.42 6.92 -4.33
N PHE A 146 -7.45 7.37 -3.62
CA PHE A 146 -8.79 7.56 -4.19
C PHE A 146 -8.79 8.61 -5.30
N ALA A 147 -8.13 9.76 -5.09
CA ALA A 147 -8.03 10.82 -6.09
C ALA A 147 -7.29 10.38 -7.36
N ALA A 148 -6.21 9.60 -7.20
CA ALA A 148 -5.39 9.10 -8.31
C ALA A 148 -6.07 7.99 -9.14
N LEU A 149 -7.04 7.27 -8.56
CA LEU A 149 -7.75 6.19 -9.24
C LEU A 149 -8.78 6.72 -10.22
N LYS A 150 -8.85 6.08 -11.39
CA LYS A 150 -9.97 6.20 -12.33
C LYS A 150 -11.29 5.74 -11.67
N PRO A 151 -12.46 6.19 -12.17
CA PRO A 151 -13.71 5.52 -11.87
C PRO A 151 -13.60 4.00 -12.12
N GLU A 152 -14.17 3.18 -11.22
CA GLU A 152 -14.05 1.71 -11.18
C GLU A 152 -12.63 1.17 -10.88
N GLY A 153 -11.64 2.05 -10.73
CA GLY A 153 -10.29 1.71 -10.28
C GLY A 153 -10.28 1.14 -8.85
N ARG A 154 -9.25 0.39 -8.52
CA ARG A 154 -9.17 -0.35 -7.27
C ARG A 154 -7.98 0.08 -6.43
N VAL A 155 -8.16 0.15 -5.12
CA VAL A 155 -7.07 0.21 -4.16
C VAL A 155 -6.79 -1.17 -3.59
N LEU A 156 -5.51 -1.49 -3.43
CA LEU A 156 -5.02 -2.63 -2.67
C LEU A 156 -4.27 -2.09 -1.46
N LEU A 157 -4.82 -2.34 -0.28
CA LEU A 157 -4.22 -1.95 1.00
C LEU A 157 -3.76 -3.23 1.71
N ALA A 158 -2.44 -3.48 1.68
CA ALA A 158 -1.83 -4.63 2.32
C ALA A 158 -1.11 -4.22 3.60
N ASP A 159 -1.44 -4.85 4.72
CA ASP A 159 -0.75 -4.60 6.00
C ASP A 159 -0.99 -5.75 7.01
N TYR A 160 -0.46 -5.59 8.22
CA TYR A 160 -0.68 -6.45 9.38
C TYR A 160 -1.83 -5.88 10.22
N PHE A 161 -3.06 -6.23 9.88
CA PHE A 161 -4.22 -5.72 10.60
C PHE A 161 -4.50 -6.54 11.87
N VAL A 162 -4.93 -5.85 12.92
CA VAL A 162 -5.40 -6.47 14.16
C VAL A 162 -6.93 -6.49 14.22
N ASP A 163 -7.50 -7.52 14.85
CA ASP A 163 -8.91 -7.47 15.26
C ASP A 163 -9.07 -6.58 16.51
N THR A 164 -10.31 -6.22 16.83
CA THR A 164 -10.65 -5.43 18.04
C THR A 164 -10.15 -6.05 19.32
N GLN A 165 -10.09 -7.38 19.40
CA GLN A 165 -9.62 -8.10 20.58
C GLN A 165 -8.10 -8.32 20.54
N ARG A 166 -7.42 -8.01 19.42
CA ARG A 166 -5.98 -8.22 19.20
C ARG A 166 -5.51 -9.66 19.42
N LYS A 167 -6.35 -10.64 19.10
CA LYS A 167 -6.10 -12.06 19.35
C LYS A 167 -5.84 -12.87 18.11
N SER A 168 -6.44 -12.50 16.98
CA SER A 168 -6.42 -13.31 15.75
C SER A 168 -5.13 -13.23 14.96
N ASN A 169 -4.32 -12.18 15.15
CA ASN A 169 -3.07 -11.98 14.43
C ASN A 169 -1.93 -11.56 15.36
N PRO A 170 -1.24 -12.51 16.03
CA PRO A 170 -0.10 -12.20 16.90
C PRO A 170 1.02 -11.44 16.18
N HIS A 171 1.22 -11.69 14.88
CA HIS A 171 2.21 -10.97 14.07
C HIS A 171 1.89 -9.48 13.96
N ALA A 172 0.64 -9.13 13.77
CA ALA A 172 0.21 -7.74 13.73
C ALA A 172 0.42 -7.03 15.08
N VAL A 173 0.19 -7.73 16.19
CA VAL A 173 0.46 -7.21 17.54
C VAL A 173 1.96 -6.94 17.73
N LEU A 174 2.81 -7.91 17.37
CA LEU A 174 4.27 -7.74 17.43
C LEU A 174 4.75 -6.61 16.51
N MET A 175 4.19 -6.49 15.32
CA MET A 175 4.51 -5.40 14.41
C MET A 175 4.09 -4.04 15.00
N GLY A 176 2.93 -3.96 15.63
CA GLY A 176 2.50 -2.76 16.36
C GLY A 176 3.50 -2.35 17.46
N MET A 177 4.03 -3.31 18.23
CA MET A 177 5.09 -3.05 19.20
C MET A 177 6.38 -2.56 18.53
N THR A 178 6.73 -3.11 17.37
CA THR A 178 7.88 -2.65 16.58
C THR A 178 7.67 -1.20 16.12
N MET A 179 6.49 -0.87 15.63
CA MET A 179 6.16 0.51 15.22
C MET A 179 6.31 1.49 16.39
N MET A 180 5.76 1.17 17.55
CA MET A 180 5.88 1.99 18.77
C MET A 180 7.34 2.24 19.19
N THR A 181 8.26 1.31 18.92
CA THR A 181 9.68 1.44 19.29
C THR A 181 10.55 2.05 18.21
N SER A 182 10.03 2.23 17.00
CA SER A 182 10.80 2.60 15.82
C SER A 182 10.31 3.86 15.11
N THR A 183 9.02 4.19 15.18
CA THR A 183 8.42 5.34 14.50
C THR A 183 7.80 6.32 15.49
N VAL A 184 7.67 7.59 15.11
CA VAL A 184 7.00 8.60 15.95
C VAL A 184 5.50 8.37 16.00
N ASN A 185 4.87 8.04 14.87
CA ASN A 185 3.42 7.98 14.71
C ASN A 185 2.88 6.56 14.45
N GLY A 186 3.76 5.58 14.18
CA GLY A 186 3.33 4.25 13.77
C GLY A 186 2.55 3.48 14.84
N PHE A 187 1.59 2.69 14.39
CA PHE A 187 0.64 1.99 15.26
C PHE A 187 0.07 0.74 14.58
N PRO A 188 -0.53 -0.20 15.35
CA PRO A 188 -1.23 -1.33 14.77
C PRO A 188 -2.60 -0.89 14.22
N ILE A 189 -2.82 -1.07 12.93
CA ILE A 189 -4.10 -0.74 12.28
C ILE A 189 -5.12 -1.84 12.59
N SER A 190 -6.30 -1.47 13.06
CA SER A 190 -7.40 -2.43 13.22
C SER A 190 -8.16 -2.65 11.91
N ASN A 191 -8.78 -3.82 11.76
CA ASN A 191 -9.67 -4.12 10.63
C ASN A 191 -10.82 -3.10 10.51
N GLU A 192 -11.33 -2.62 11.62
CA GLU A 192 -12.40 -1.61 11.66
C GLU A 192 -11.89 -0.26 11.19
N ALA A 193 -10.69 0.16 11.64
CA ALA A 193 -10.08 1.40 11.21
C ALA A 193 -9.86 1.39 9.69
N ALA A 194 -9.22 0.35 9.15
CA ALA A 194 -8.99 0.21 7.70
C ALA A 194 -10.29 0.31 6.90
N THR A 195 -11.34 -0.42 7.33
CA THR A 195 -12.65 -0.39 6.67
C THR A 195 -13.30 0.98 6.74
N THR A 196 -13.21 1.64 7.90
CA THR A 196 -13.78 2.99 8.10
C THR A 196 -13.08 4.02 7.23
N TRP A 197 -11.75 4.00 7.17
CA TRP A 197 -10.97 4.96 6.36
C TRP A 197 -11.24 4.79 4.87
N LEU A 198 -11.27 3.56 4.37
CA LEU A 198 -11.62 3.29 2.98
C LEU A 198 -13.03 3.81 2.64
N ARG A 199 -14.01 3.55 3.53
CA ARG A 199 -15.38 4.05 3.33
C ARG A 199 -15.46 5.57 3.37
N THR A 200 -14.77 6.20 4.32
CA THR A 200 -14.75 7.67 4.47
C THR A 200 -14.11 8.35 3.25
N ALA A 201 -13.10 7.74 2.63
CA ALA A 201 -12.50 8.23 1.40
C ALA A 201 -13.40 8.06 0.16
N GLY A 202 -14.52 7.35 0.27
CA GLY A 202 -15.48 7.15 -0.82
C GLY A 202 -15.40 5.81 -1.54
N PHE A 203 -14.57 4.89 -1.07
CA PHE A 203 -14.48 3.55 -1.65
C PHE A 203 -15.72 2.70 -1.33
N GLU A 204 -16.09 1.87 -2.29
CA GLU A 204 -17.16 0.88 -2.20
C GLU A 204 -16.61 -0.54 -2.39
N ALA A 205 -17.49 -1.54 -2.29
CA ALA A 205 -17.14 -2.95 -2.46
C ALA A 205 -15.91 -3.38 -1.63
N ILE A 206 -15.76 -2.80 -0.43
CA ILE A 206 -14.64 -3.04 0.48
C ILE A 206 -14.69 -4.49 0.95
N ARG A 207 -13.63 -5.24 0.69
CA ARG A 207 -13.52 -6.63 1.13
C ARG A 207 -12.12 -6.93 1.64
N LEU A 208 -12.06 -7.66 2.72
CA LEU A 208 -10.84 -8.28 3.21
C LEU A 208 -10.61 -9.58 2.44
N VAL A 209 -9.46 -9.70 1.80
CA VAL A 209 -9.01 -10.95 1.18
C VAL A 209 -8.51 -11.88 2.28
N GLU A 210 -8.78 -13.18 2.17
CA GLU A 210 -8.25 -14.17 3.11
C GLU A 210 -6.73 -14.01 3.28
N PRO A 211 -6.24 -14.12 4.54
CA PRO A 211 -4.83 -13.92 4.84
C PRO A 211 -3.91 -14.81 4.00
N ILE A 212 -2.82 -14.24 3.52
CA ILE A 212 -1.74 -14.95 2.86
C ILE A 212 -0.54 -14.97 3.80
N GLY A 213 -0.43 -16.04 4.57
CA GLY A 213 0.49 -16.08 5.69
C GLY A 213 0.04 -15.13 6.80
N PHE A 214 0.87 -14.14 7.14
CA PHE A 214 0.58 -13.14 8.17
C PHE A 214 0.03 -11.82 7.62
N GLN A 215 -0.12 -11.72 6.31
CA GLN A 215 -0.51 -10.49 5.63
C GLN A 215 -1.99 -10.53 5.30
N PHE A 216 -2.62 -9.40 5.50
CA PHE A 216 -4.02 -9.17 5.17
C PHE A 216 -4.08 -8.12 4.07
N VAL A 217 -5.01 -8.27 3.16
CA VAL A 217 -5.17 -7.37 2.02
C VAL A 217 -6.63 -6.93 1.93
N TYR A 218 -6.85 -5.64 2.04
CA TYR A 218 -8.11 -5.03 1.65
C TYR A 218 -8.08 -4.67 0.17
N VAL A 219 -9.18 -4.92 -0.51
CA VAL A 219 -9.44 -4.44 -1.86
C VAL A 219 -10.73 -3.65 -1.82
N ALA A 220 -10.71 -2.45 -2.38
CA ALA A 220 -11.88 -1.61 -2.49
C ALA A 220 -11.91 -0.93 -3.85
N THR A 221 -13.09 -0.51 -4.30
CA THR A 221 -13.29 0.04 -5.65
C THR A 221 -13.75 1.49 -5.52
N LYS A 222 -13.19 2.38 -6.34
CA LYS A 222 -13.73 3.73 -6.54
C LYS A 222 -15.01 3.62 -7.34
N PRO A 223 -16.13 4.24 -6.93
CA PRO A 223 -17.38 4.20 -7.69
C PRO A 223 -17.22 4.64 -9.14
N GLY A 224 -17.97 4.05 -10.04
CA GLY A 224 -18.13 4.54 -11.40
C GLY A 224 -18.88 5.88 -11.44
N VAL A 225 -18.72 6.61 -12.53
CA VAL A 225 -19.54 7.81 -12.76
C VAL A 225 -20.98 7.37 -12.98
N PRO A 226 -21.97 7.86 -12.20
CA PRO A 226 -23.36 7.51 -12.46
C PRO A 226 -23.75 7.93 -13.87
N PRO A 227 -24.57 7.14 -14.57
CA PRO A 227 -25.04 7.53 -15.90
C PRO A 227 -25.71 8.91 -15.83
N VAL A 228 -25.30 9.80 -16.73
CA VAL A 228 -25.94 11.11 -16.86
C VAL A 228 -27.42 10.87 -17.11
N GLN A 229 -28.27 11.25 -16.15
CA GLN A 229 -29.72 11.23 -16.38
C GLN A 229 -29.97 12.20 -17.51
N GLY A 230 -30.27 11.64 -18.69
CA GLY A 230 -30.69 12.44 -19.85
C GLY A 230 -31.87 13.31 -19.43
N THR A 231 -31.69 14.62 -19.51
CA THR A 231 -32.79 15.56 -19.42
C THR A 231 -33.79 15.17 -20.51
N GLY A 232 -34.81 14.43 -20.12
CA GLY A 232 -35.92 14.11 -21.01
C GLY A 232 -36.51 15.41 -21.56
N GLY A 233 -36.14 15.73 -22.80
CA GLY A 233 -36.81 16.78 -23.54
C GLY A 233 -38.25 16.38 -23.75
N THR A 234 -39.15 17.02 -23.05
CA THR A 234 -40.58 17.05 -23.37
C THR A 234 -40.73 17.81 -24.69
N VAL A 235 -41.14 17.08 -25.72
CA VAL A 235 -41.69 17.66 -26.96
C VAL A 235 -43.17 17.76 -26.79
#